data_3d65f2c7cc784355f1763dd6151341b4
#
_entry.id   3d65f2c7cc784355f1763dd6151341b4
#
_cell.length_a   1.000
_cell.length_b   1.000
_cell.length_c   1.000
_cell.angle_alpha   90.00
_cell.angle_beta   90.00
_cell.angle_gamma   90.00
#
_symmetry.space_group_name_H-M   'P 1'
#
loop_
_entity.id
_entity.type
_entity.pdbx_description
1 polymer ?
#
loop_
_entity_poly.entity_id
_entity_poly.type
_entity_poly.pdbx_seq_one_letter_code
_entity_poly.pdbx_strand_id
1 'polypeptide(L)'
;MRPMIFCNQGGLMIKEEFYFDSRDGENRIHAVRYTPDDGNVRGIVQIVHGMAEYVERYENLAEFLTKRGILVTGEDHLGHGKSVSEGGVFGYFCEQDPATVVVRDVHRLKKITEEQYPQVPYIILGHSMGSFIARNYLCRY
;
A
#
# COMPACT_ATOMS: atom_id res chain seq x y z
N MET A 1 -11.08 -1.41 -13.60
CA MET A 1 -10.77 0.01 -13.34
C MET A 1 -9.71 0.43 -14.33
N ARG A 2 -9.90 1.55 -15.02
CA ARG A 2 -8.88 2.04 -15.96
C ARG A 2 -7.76 2.71 -15.17
N PRO A 3 -6.48 2.43 -15.44
CA PRO A 3 -5.37 3.13 -14.82
C PRO A 3 -5.44 4.62 -15.18
N MET A 4 -5.29 5.48 -14.19
CA MET A 4 -5.12 6.92 -14.42
C MET A 4 -3.65 7.20 -14.68
N ILE A 5 -3.38 7.84 -15.83
CA ILE A 5 -2.02 8.29 -16.18
C ILE A 5 -1.85 9.70 -15.64
N PHE A 6 -0.96 9.88 -14.68
CA PHE A 6 -0.58 11.19 -14.19
C PHE A 6 0.67 11.70 -14.93
N CYS A 7 0.51 12.85 -15.59
CA CYS A 7 1.64 13.56 -16.20
C CYS A 7 2.06 14.67 -15.23
N ASN A 8 3.18 14.48 -14.55
CA ASN A 8 3.86 15.57 -13.85
C ASN A 8 5.07 16.02 -14.67
N GLN A 9 5.50 17.27 -14.52
CA GLN A 9 6.63 17.82 -15.28
C GLN A 9 7.89 16.98 -15.04
N GLY A 10 8.18 16.03 -15.97
CA GLY A 10 9.43 15.28 -15.98
C GLY A 10 9.37 13.75 -15.95
N GLY A 11 8.21 13.12 -16.09
CA GLY A 11 8.05 11.67 -16.20
C GLY A 11 6.62 11.25 -15.98
N LEU A 12 6.18 10.29 -16.80
CA LEU A 12 4.85 9.69 -16.67
C LEU A 12 4.90 8.59 -15.61
N MET A 13 4.03 8.65 -14.63
CA MET A 13 3.80 7.61 -13.63
C MET A 13 2.38 7.09 -13.80
N ILE A 14 2.21 5.78 -13.84
CA ILE A 14 0.89 5.16 -13.92
C ILE A 14 0.40 4.91 -12.50
N LYS A 15 -0.72 5.52 -12.13
CA LYS A 15 -1.39 5.32 -10.83
C LYS A 15 -2.62 4.44 -11.02
N GLU A 16 -2.72 3.41 -10.22
CA GLU A 16 -3.89 2.53 -10.12
C GLU A 16 -4.40 2.55 -8.68
N GLU A 17 -5.70 2.75 -8.51
CA GLU A 17 -6.38 2.57 -7.22
C GLU A 17 -7.24 1.32 -7.30
N PHE A 18 -7.22 0.52 -6.25
CA PHE A 18 -8.02 -0.70 -6.16
C PHE A 18 -8.38 -1.02 -4.71
N TYR A 19 -9.29 -1.98 -4.53
CA TYR A 19 -9.73 -2.44 -3.22
C TYR A 19 -9.58 -3.94 -3.13
N PHE A 20 -9.24 -4.43 -1.93
CA PHE A 20 -9.28 -5.84 -1.59
C PHE A 20 -9.95 -6.05 -0.22
N ASP A 21 -10.42 -7.25 0.05
CA ASP A 21 -11.10 -7.57 1.29
C ASP A 21 -10.10 -7.65 2.45
N SER A 22 -10.37 -6.92 3.53
CA SER A 22 -9.60 -6.99 4.77
C SER A 22 -9.70 -8.36 5.42
N ARG A 23 -8.71 -8.68 6.22
CA ARG A 23 -8.68 -9.90 7.05
C ARG A 23 -9.53 -9.80 8.32
N ASP A 24 -10.20 -8.67 8.55
CA ASP A 24 -11.27 -8.57 9.56
C ASP A 24 -12.57 -9.26 9.11
N GLY A 25 -12.72 -9.54 7.81
CA GLY A 25 -13.89 -10.22 7.23
C GLY A 25 -15.08 -9.31 6.94
N GLU A 26 -14.99 -8.02 7.20
CA GLU A 26 -16.11 -7.08 7.09
C GLU A 26 -15.79 -5.89 6.17
N ASN A 27 -14.57 -5.40 6.22
CA ASN A 27 -14.18 -4.16 5.54
C ASN A 27 -13.36 -4.41 4.27
N ARG A 28 -13.30 -3.38 3.44
CA ARG A 28 -12.44 -3.35 2.26
C ARG A 28 -11.30 -2.37 2.46
N ILE A 29 -10.13 -2.76 1.99
CA ILE A 29 -8.90 -1.98 2.07
C ILE A 29 -8.68 -1.30 0.72
N HIS A 30 -8.54 0.02 0.76
CA HIS A 30 -8.08 0.83 -0.36
C HIS A 30 -6.58 0.69 -0.53
N ALA A 31 -6.12 0.48 -1.74
CA ALA A 31 -4.71 0.40 -2.09
C ALA A 31 -4.41 1.21 -3.35
N VAL A 32 -3.16 1.66 -3.43
CA VAL A 32 -2.64 2.40 -4.57
C VAL A 32 -1.38 1.72 -5.09
N ARG A 33 -1.21 1.73 -6.39
CA ARG A 33 0.01 1.28 -7.06
C ARG A 33 0.48 2.36 -8.02
N TYR A 34 1.76 2.68 -7.94
CA TYR A 34 2.46 3.58 -8.82
C TYR A 34 3.49 2.78 -9.61
N THR A 35 3.33 2.72 -10.92
CA THR A 35 4.18 1.92 -11.80
C THR A 35 5.00 2.85 -12.70
N PRO A 36 6.29 2.54 -12.98
CA PRO A 36 7.05 3.21 -14.02
C PRO A 36 6.31 3.20 -15.36
N ASP A 37 6.34 4.30 -16.09
CA ASP A 37 5.60 4.48 -17.35
C ASP A 37 6.02 3.52 -18.46
N ASP A 38 7.31 3.14 -18.45
CA ASP A 38 7.88 2.16 -19.40
C ASP A 38 7.56 0.69 -19.05
N GLY A 39 6.88 0.47 -17.90
CA GLY A 39 6.55 -0.86 -17.40
C GLY A 39 7.74 -1.69 -16.91
N ASN A 40 8.95 -1.14 -16.93
CA ASN A 40 10.15 -1.85 -16.49
C ASN A 40 10.36 -1.73 -14.99
N VAL A 41 9.88 -2.73 -14.24
CA VAL A 41 9.94 -2.78 -12.77
C VAL A 41 11.18 -3.56 -12.32
N ARG A 42 12.15 -2.87 -11.73
CA ARG A 42 13.40 -3.44 -11.21
C ARG A 42 13.36 -3.73 -9.71
N GLY A 43 12.41 -3.17 -9.01
CA GLY A 43 12.21 -3.34 -7.59
C GLY A 43 10.83 -2.86 -7.17
N ILE A 44 10.37 -3.28 -6.01
CA ILE A 44 9.08 -2.91 -5.44
C ILE A 44 9.31 -2.36 -4.04
N VAL A 45 8.67 -1.23 -3.72
CA VAL A 45 8.59 -0.69 -2.37
C VAL A 45 7.13 -0.65 -1.95
N GLN A 46 6.78 -1.38 -0.90
CA GLN A 46 5.48 -1.30 -0.26
C GLN A 46 5.54 -0.35 0.93
N ILE A 47 4.75 0.70 0.89
CA ILE A 47 4.62 1.67 1.97
C ILE A 47 3.65 1.15 3.03
N VAL A 48 4.08 1.16 4.27
CA VAL A 48 3.28 0.88 5.47
C VAL A 48 3.23 2.17 6.29
N HIS A 49 2.16 2.93 6.13
CA HIS A 49 2.06 4.29 6.69
C HIS A 49 1.83 4.31 8.21
N GLY A 50 1.96 5.48 8.81
CA GLY A 50 1.78 5.71 10.24
C GLY A 50 0.33 6.00 10.64
N MET A 51 0.13 6.25 11.95
CA MET A 51 -1.17 6.63 12.49
C MET A 51 -1.65 7.95 11.90
N ALA A 52 -2.94 8.02 11.59
CA ALA A 52 -3.61 9.18 11.00
C ALA A 52 -3.00 9.64 9.65
N GLU A 53 -2.34 8.75 8.95
CA GLU A 53 -1.84 8.95 7.60
C GLU A 53 -2.70 8.21 6.56
N TYR A 54 -2.28 8.23 5.31
CA TYR A 54 -2.87 7.51 4.19
C TYR A 54 -1.80 7.33 3.10
N VAL A 55 -1.97 6.35 2.23
CA VAL A 55 -0.92 5.95 1.28
C VAL A 55 -0.58 7.05 0.26
N GLU A 56 -1.55 7.81 -0.21
CA GLU A 56 -1.31 8.85 -1.22
C GLU A 56 -0.46 10.03 -0.70
N ARG A 57 -0.27 10.14 0.61
CA ARG A 57 0.68 11.09 1.21
C ARG A 57 2.13 10.87 0.72
N TYR A 58 2.44 9.66 0.27
CA TYR A 58 3.76 9.27 -0.23
C TYR A 58 3.92 9.41 -1.75
N GLU A 59 3.00 10.11 -2.43
CA GLU A 59 3.01 10.23 -3.89
C GLU A 59 4.29 10.89 -4.44
N ASN A 60 4.85 11.88 -3.73
CA ASN A 60 6.14 12.49 -4.11
C ASN A 60 7.31 11.49 -4.05
N LEU A 61 7.32 10.61 -3.03
CA LEU A 61 8.29 9.52 -2.94
C LEU A 61 8.06 8.50 -4.06
N ALA A 62 6.82 8.18 -4.36
CA ALA A 62 6.47 7.28 -5.45
C ALA A 62 6.95 7.82 -6.80
N GLU A 63 6.75 9.12 -7.07
CA GLU A 63 7.27 9.77 -8.28
C GLU A 63 8.79 9.67 -8.37
N PHE A 64 9.50 9.93 -7.29
CA PHE A 64 10.96 9.82 -7.24
C PHE A 64 11.45 8.39 -7.53
N LEU A 65 10.79 7.39 -6.97
CA LEU A 65 11.17 5.99 -7.10
C LEU A 65 10.79 5.40 -8.46
N THR A 66 9.59 5.73 -8.98
CA THR A 66 9.15 5.22 -10.29
C THR A 66 10.02 5.71 -11.43
N LYS A 67 10.53 6.94 -11.37
CA LYS A 67 11.55 7.46 -12.30
C LYS A 67 12.84 6.63 -12.30
N ARG A 68 13.06 5.79 -11.31
CA ARG A 68 14.21 4.89 -11.15
C ARG A 68 13.88 3.42 -11.38
N GLY A 69 12.71 3.15 -11.94
CA GLY A 69 12.26 1.79 -12.21
C GLY A 69 11.77 1.03 -10.98
N ILE A 70 11.40 1.73 -9.92
CA ILE A 70 10.87 1.12 -8.70
C ILE A 70 9.35 1.33 -8.66
N LEU A 71 8.61 0.23 -8.66
CA LEU A 71 7.18 0.25 -8.38
C LEU A 71 6.94 0.57 -6.91
N VAL A 72 6.00 1.46 -6.63
CA VAL A 72 5.58 1.77 -5.26
C VAL A 72 4.12 1.37 -5.09
N THR A 73 3.82 0.69 -4.00
CA THR A 73 2.46 0.33 -3.62
C THR A 73 2.25 0.54 -2.13
N GLY A 74 1.03 0.62 -1.72
CA GLY A 74 0.65 0.74 -0.32
C GLY A 74 -0.86 0.71 -0.17
N GLU A 75 -1.29 0.52 1.05
CA GLU A 75 -2.70 0.52 1.41
C GLU A 75 -2.99 1.58 2.45
N ASP A 76 -4.23 2.05 2.48
CA ASP A 76 -4.77 2.72 3.65
C ASP A 76 -5.15 1.65 4.67
N HIS A 77 -4.50 1.61 5.83
CA HIS A 77 -4.83 0.65 6.88
C HIS A 77 -6.30 0.75 7.31
N LEU A 78 -6.85 -0.32 7.88
CA LEU A 78 -8.17 -0.27 8.50
C LEU A 78 -8.32 0.99 9.36
N GLY A 79 -9.44 1.68 9.23
CA GLY A 79 -9.71 2.91 9.96
C GLY A 79 -8.93 4.13 9.46
N HIS A 80 -8.27 4.04 8.30
CA HIS A 80 -7.49 5.13 7.73
C HIS A 80 -7.87 5.41 6.28
N GLY A 81 -7.69 6.66 5.86
CA GLY A 81 -7.88 7.08 4.48
C GLY A 81 -9.21 6.63 3.88
N LYS A 82 -9.14 6.06 2.68
CA LYS A 82 -10.31 5.56 1.95
C LYS A 82 -10.75 4.14 2.37
N SER A 83 -10.05 3.52 3.35
CA SER A 83 -10.46 2.26 3.96
C SER A 83 -11.49 2.43 5.07
N VAL A 84 -11.80 3.66 5.46
CA VAL A 84 -12.89 3.95 6.39
C VAL A 84 -14.22 3.79 5.66
N SER A 85 -15.05 2.85 6.12
CA SER A 85 -16.41 2.67 5.59
C SER A 85 -17.33 3.83 5.95
N GLU A 86 -18.45 3.96 5.24
CA GLU A 86 -19.46 4.97 5.54
C GLU A 86 -19.95 4.83 6.98
N GLY A 87 -19.89 5.92 7.75
CA GLY A 87 -20.22 5.93 9.18
C GLY A 87 -19.13 5.33 10.09
N GLY A 88 -18.00 4.90 9.53
CA GLY A 88 -16.87 4.36 10.28
C GLY A 88 -16.11 5.41 11.09
N VAL A 89 -15.28 4.95 12.01
CA VAL A 89 -14.48 5.80 12.90
C VAL A 89 -13.03 5.83 12.46
N PHE A 90 -12.50 7.02 12.18
CA PHE A 90 -11.09 7.20 11.85
C PHE A 90 -10.20 6.79 13.02
N GLY A 91 -9.12 6.05 12.69
CA GLY A 91 -8.15 5.55 13.67
C GLY A 91 -8.60 4.28 14.41
N TYR A 92 -9.79 3.78 14.16
CA TYR A 92 -10.28 2.52 14.69
C TYR A 92 -10.01 1.39 13.68
N PHE A 93 -9.30 0.37 14.10
CA PHE A 93 -8.97 -0.78 13.24
C PHE A 93 -10.13 -1.80 13.21
N CYS A 94 -10.22 -2.63 14.23
CA CYS A 94 -11.29 -3.61 14.42
C CYS A 94 -11.33 -4.07 15.88
N GLU A 95 -12.37 -4.82 16.24
CA GLU A 95 -12.58 -5.28 17.63
C GLU A 95 -11.67 -6.45 17.99
N GLN A 96 -11.49 -7.40 17.08
CA GLN A 96 -10.75 -8.63 17.35
C GLN A 96 -9.36 -8.62 16.73
N ASP A 97 -8.34 -8.73 17.57
CA ASP A 97 -6.92 -8.86 17.21
C ASP A 97 -6.46 -7.90 16.09
N PRO A 98 -6.64 -6.59 16.26
CA PRO A 98 -6.32 -5.61 15.22
C PRO A 98 -4.87 -5.65 14.77
N ALA A 99 -3.94 -5.95 15.67
CA ALA A 99 -2.53 -6.04 15.33
C ALA A 99 -2.24 -7.17 14.31
N THR A 100 -2.89 -8.31 14.46
CA THR A 100 -2.78 -9.43 13.50
C THR A 100 -3.49 -9.09 12.19
N VAL A 101 -4.68 -8.52 12.25
CA VAL A 101 -5.47 -8.17 11.05
C VAL A 101 -4.70 -7.22 10.15
N VAL A 102 -4.18 -6.13 10.69
CA VAL A 102 -3.40 -5.14 9.91
C VAL A 102 -2.16 -5.77 9.25
N VAL A 103 -1.43 -6.60 9.98
CA VAL A 103 -0.26 -7.30 9.40
C VAL A 103 -0.66 -8.26 8.29
N ARG A 104 -1.80 -8.94 8.43
CA ARG A 104 -2.34 -9.84 7.38
C ARG A 104 -2.83 -9.06 6.15
N ASP A 105 -3.35 -7.86 6.32
CA ASP A 105 -3.73 -6.99 5.20
C ASP A 105 -2.48 -6.52 4.43
N VAL A 106 -1.43 -6.09 5.14
CA VAL A 106 -0.11 -5.80 4.53
C VAL A 106 0.41 -7.00 3.73
N HIS A 107 0.31 -8.20 4.29
CA HIS A 107 0.70 -9.43 3.59
C HIS A 107 -0.17 -9.71 2.36
N ARG A 108 -1.46 -9.46 2.46
CA ARG A 108 -2.39 -9.62 1.33
C ARG A 108 -2.01 -8.73 0.15
N LEU A 109 -1.73 -7.44 0.41
CA LEU A 109 -1.28 -6.53 -0.65
C LEU A 109 0.04 -7.00 -1.27
N LYS A 110 0.99 -7.47 -0.44
CA LYS A 110 2.24 -8.04 -0.95
C LYS A 110 1.98 -9.20 -1.91
N LYS A 111 1.11 -10.14 -1.54
CA LYS A 111 0.75 -11.28 -2.41
C LYS A 111 0.12 -10.84 -3.71
N ILE A 112 -0.85 -9.93 -3.68
CA ILE A 112 -1.48 -9.36 -4.89
C ILE A 112 -0.43 -8.74 -5.81
N THR A 113 0.55 -8.05 -5.26
CA THR A 113 1.59 -7.39 -6.04
C THR A 113 2.59 -8.41 -6.61
N GLU A 114 3.02 -9.40 -5.82
CA GLU A 114 3.95 -10.44 -6.26
C GLU A 114 3.39 -11.32 -7.38
N GLU A 115 2.08 -11.57 -7.38
CA GLU A 115 1.41 -12.33 -8.44
C GLU A 115 1.55 -11.64 -9.82
N GLN A 116 1.57 -10.32 -9.84
CA GLN A 116 1.72 -9.53 -11.07
C GLN A 116 3.19 -9.26 -11.43
N TYR A 117 4.06 -9.22 -10.43
CA TYR A 117 5.50 -8.92 -10.58
C TYR A 117 6.33 -10.01 -9.88
N PRO A 118 6.32 -11.25 -10.39
CA PRO A 118 7.06 -12.33 -9.75
C PRO A 118 8.57 -12.13 -9.84
N GLN A 119 9.28 -12.56 -8.81
CA GLN A 119 10.75 -12.55 -8.73
C GLN A 119 11.41 -11.15 -8.79
N VAL A 120 10.63 -10.10 -8.55
CA VAL A 120 11.17 -8.74 -8.41
C VAL A 120 11.55 -8.50 -6.94
N PRO A 121 12.73 -7.92 -6.65
CA PRO A 121 13.10 -7.57 -5.27
C PRO A 121 12.03 -6.72 -4.59
N TYR A 122 11.65 -7.11 -3.36
CA TYR A 122 10.53 -6.53 -2.64
C TYR A 122 10.99 -5.96 -1.30
N ILE A 123 10.71 -4.68 -1.06
CA ILE A 123 11.07 -3.94 0.15
C ILE A 123 9.80 -3.44 0.82
N ILE A 124 9.69 -3.64 2.13
CA ILE A 124 8.65 -3.03 2.97
C ILE A 124 9.25 -1.82 3.68
N LEU A 125 8.64 -0.65 3.50
CA LEU A 125 9.04 0.60 4.13
C LEU A 125 7.97 1.04 5.12
N GLY A 126 8.26 0.94 6.41
CA GLY A 126 7.36 1.36 7.48
C GLY A 126 7.76 2.71 8.08
N HIS A 127 6.79 3.60 8.24
CA HIS A 127 6.97 4.89 8.88
C HIS A 127 6.15 4.99 10.16
N SER A 128 6.75 5.46 11.28
CA SER A 128 6.08 5.64 12.57
C SER A 128 5.37 4.36 13.02
N MET A 129 4.06 4.36 13.26
CA MET A 129 3.27 3.16 13.55
C MET A 129 3.52 2.06 12.50
N GLY A 130 3.67 2.41 11.24
CA GLY A 130 3.99 1.48 10.16
C GLY A 130 5.30 0.73 10.36
N SER A 131 6.27 1.31 11.08
CA SER A 131 7.51 0.62 11.43
C SER A 131 7.27 -0.52 12.44
N PHE A 132 6.34 -0.36 13.35
CA PHE A 132 5.93 -1.44 14.26
C PHE A 132 5.16 -2.54 13.53
N ILE A 133 4.29 -2.16 12.60
CA ILE A 133 3.57 -3.11 11.73
C ILE A 133 4.57 -3.90 10.89
N ALA A 134 5.56 -3.25 10.26
CA ALA A 134 6.59 -3.91 9.47
C ALA A 134 7.45 -4.87 10.31
N ARG A 135 7.79 -4.50 11.53
CA ARG A 135 8.52 -5.40 12.46
C ARG A 135 7.68 -6.61 12.86
N ASN A 136 6.40 -6.42 13.18
CA ASN A 136 5.48 -7.52 13.45
C ASN A 136 5.31 -8.43 12.22
N TYR A 137 5.27 -7.83 11.02
CA TYR A 137 5.27 -8.58 9.75
C TYR A 137 6.48 -9.52 9.64
N LEU A 138 7.70 -9.03 9.90
CA LEU A 138 8.92 -9.84 9.85
C LEU A 138 8.95 -10.99 10.87
N CYS A 139 8.18 -10.89 11.95
CA CYS A 139 8.07 -11.97 12.93
C CYS A 139 7.10 -13.07 12.50
N ARG A 140 6.27 -12.84 11.49
CA ARG A 140 5.20 -13.76 11.05
C ARG A 140 5.44 -14.37 9.67
N TYR A 141 6.18 -13.68 8.82
CA TYR A 141 6.44 -14.01 7.41
C TYR A 141 7.93 -13.87 7.08
#